data_2e55f9055d2b626f5482d80df5d2e6bf
#
_entry.id   2e55f9055d2b626f5482d80df5d2e6bf
#
_cell.length_a   1.000
_cell.length_b   1.000
_cell.length_c   1.000
_cell.angle_alpha   90.00
_cell.angle_beta   90.00
_cell.angle_gamma   90.00
#
_symmetry.space_group_name_H-M   'P 1'
#
loop_
_entity.id
_entity.type
_entity.pdbx_description
1 polymer ?
#
loop_
_entity_poly.entity_id
_entity_poly.type
_entity_poly.pdbx_seq_one_letter_code
_entity_poly.pdbx_strand_id
1 'polypeptide(L)'
;MRIPFTKMQGAGNDFVVLDETRQRWGLSLAQYRWLADRHFGVGADQILSVRPSPSAGIDFEYVIHNADGAEVEQCGNGARCFARFVHERGLSDKTVLRVQTLAGVIEPRLQPDGGVTVDMGAPVFASAEVPFDATGLQPRPGGDWQQWPLDLGVQGPVWLAVLSMGNPHAVQRVDDVDAAPVAQQGPLIEHHARFPRRVNAGFLQVLDRSRVRLRVFERGAGETLACGSGACAAVVAGIRLGWLDRTVQVQTRGGLLSIAWPDPLAHVAMTGPATTVFEGTIDLPDLP
;
A
#
# COMPACT_ATOMS: atom_id res chain seq x y z
N MET A 1 -13.09 -6.46 28.37
CA MET A 1 -14.19 -5.89 27.53
C MET A 1 -14.36 -6.77 26.32
N ARG A 2 -15.59 -7.17 25.96
CA ARG A 2 -15.86 -8.02 24.80
C ARG A 2 -16.21 -7.16 23.58
N ILE A 3 -15.47 -7.32 22.48
CA ILE A 3 -15.68 -6.55 21.26
C ILE A 3 -15.90 -7.46 20.02
N PRO A 4 -16.85 -7.10 19.13
CA PRO A 4 -16.99 -7.74 17.84
C PRO A 4 -15.92 -7.22 16.86
N PHE A 5 -15.49 -8.07 15.93
CA PHE A 5 -14.57 -7.69 14.89
C PHE A 5 -14.87 -8.44 13.57
N THR A 6 -14.38 -7.90 12.48
CA THR A 6 -14.34 -8.57 11.18
C THR A 6 -12.88 -8.69 10.73
N LYS A 7 -12.44 -9.90 10.43
CA LYS A 7 -11.14 -10.15 9.80
C LYS A 7 -11.28 -9.97 8.29
N MET A 8 -10.46 -9.09 7.73
CA MET A 8 -10.45 -8.82 6.29
C MET A 8 -9.03 -8.87 5.74
N GLN A 9 -8.92 -8.98 4.41
CA GLN A 9 -7.64 -8.85 3.72
C GLN A 9 -7.84 -8.18 2.35
N GLY A 10 -6.78 -7.46 1.89
CA GLY A 10 -6.70 -6.88 0.57
C GLY A 10 -5.36 -7.23 -0.07
N ALA A 11 -5.37 -8.18 -1.01
CA ALA A 11 -4.16 -8.71 -1.65
C ALA A 11 -3.10 -9.21 -0.64
N GLY A 12 -3.55 -9.90 0.42
CA GLY A 12 -2.68 -10.52 1.43
C GLY A 12 -2.28 -9.61 2.59
N ASN A 13 -2.49 -8.31 2.52
CA ASN A 13 -2.40 -7.43 3.68
C ASN A 13 -3.68 -7.56 4.50
N ASP A 14 -3.58 -7.94 5.77
CA ASP A 14 -4.72 -8.33 6.58
C ASP A 14 -5.04 -7.34 7.71
N PHE A 15 -6.33 -7.24 8.02
CA PHE A 15 -6.89 -6.25 8.93
C PHE A 15 -7.85 -6.88 9.93
N VAL A 16 -7.82 -6.36 11.15
CA VAL A 16 -8.95 -6.46 12.07
C VAL A 16 -9.77 -5.18 11.93
N VAL A 17 -11.01 -5.29 11.50
CA VAL A 17 -11.92 -4.15 11.31
C VAL A 17 -12.89 -4.07 12.48
N LEU A 18 -12.95 -2.91 13.12
CA LEU A 18 -13.82 -2.60 14.24
C LEU A 18 -14.91 -1.63 13.78
N ASP A 19 -16.16 -2.00 14.00
CA ASP A 19 -17.30 -1.10 13.82
C ASP A 19 -17.43 -0.19 15.05
N GLU A 20 -17.05 1.06 14.90
CA GLU A 20 -17.18 2.11 15.91
C GLU A 20 -18.25 3.15 15.51
N THR A 21 -19.15 2.81 14.57
CA THR A 21 -20.20 3.75 14.11
C THR A 21 -21.23 4.08 15.18
N ARG A 22 -21.47 3.13 16.09
CA ARG A 22 -22.45 3.29 17.19
C ARG A 22 -21.81 3.46 18.56
N GLN A 23 -20.63 2.88 18.77
CA GLN A 23 -19.92 2.88 20.06
C GLN A 23 -18.41 2.88 19.79
N ARG A 24 -17.69 3.83 20.35
CA ARG A 24 -16.21 3.82 20.38
C ARG A 24 -15.72 2.88 21.49
N TRP A 25 -14.74 2.05 21.14
CA TRP A 25 -14.18 1.09 22.11
C TRP A 25 -13.10 1.71 22.99
N GLY A 26 -12.44 2.79 22.53
CA GLY A 26 -11.45 3.54 23.32
C GLY A 26 -10.22 2.70 23.69
N LEU A 27 -9.71 1.90 22.74
CA LEU A 27 -8.59 1.00 22.99
C LEU A 27 -7.30 1.74 23.33
N SER A 28 -6.55 1.23 24.32
CA SER A 28 -5.18 1.67 24.58
C SER A 28 -4.22 1.16 23.53
N LEU A 29 -3.01 1.77 23.42
CA LEU A 29 -1.94 1.28 22.54
C LEU A 29 -1.59 -0.18 22.82
N ALA A 30 -1.59 -0.58 24.08
CA ALA A 30 -1.32 -1.96 24.50
C ALA A 30 -2.40 -2.92 23.99
N GLN A 31 -3.67 -2.48 23.98
CA GLN A 31 -4.78 -3.28 23.44
C GLN A 31 -4.75 -3.40 21.93
N TYR A 32 -4.36 -2.33 21.18
CA TYR A 32 -4.12 -2.43 19.74
C TYR A 32 -3.01 -3.42 19.41
N ARG A 33 -1.86 -3.37 20.12
CA ARG A 33 -0.76 -4.32 19.97
C ARG A 33 -1.19 -5.74 20.24
N TRP A 34 -1.94 -5.95 21.33
CA TRP A 34 -2.43 -7.27 21.70
C TRP A 34 -3.41 -7.81 20.65
N LEU A 35 -4.32 -6.99 20.16
CA LEU A 35 -5.29 -7.39 19.14
C LEU A 35 -4.60 -7.78 17.80
N ALA A 36 -3.51 -7.10 17.46
CA ALA A 36 -2.70 -7.36 16.27
C ALA A 36 -1.78 -8.59 16.43
N ASP A 37 -1.52 -9.05 17.65
CA ASP A 37 -0.65 -10.19 17.90
C ASP A 37 -1.26 -11.48 17.34
N ARG A 38 -0.46 -12.22 16.51
CA ARG A 38 -0.92 -13.43 15.82
C ARG A 38 -0.98 -14.67 16.71
N HIS A 39 -0.45 -14.60 17.94
CA HIS A 39 -0.42 -15.72 18.88
C HIS A 39 -1.40 -15.53 20.04
N PHE A 40 -1.58 -14.31 20.51
CA PHE A 40 -2.39 -14.00 21.68
C PHE A 40 -3.67 -13.25 21.37
N GLY A 41 -3.72 -12.49 20.27
CA GLY A 41 -4.88 -11.72 19.79
C GLY A 41 -5.57 -12.37 18.59
N VAL A 42 -6.19 -11.54 17.78
CA VAL A 42 -6.76 -11.95 16.48
C VAL A 42 -5.66 -12.12 15.42
N GLY A 43 -4.62 -11.28 15.52
CA GLY A 43 -3.53 -11.23 14.57
C GLY A 43 -3.88 -10.48 13.28
N ALA A 44 -3.16 -9.41 13.00
CA ALA A 44 -3.28 -8.65 11.77
C ALA A 44 -2.05 -7.77 11.54
N ASP A 45 -1.84 -7.34 10.30
CA ASP A 45 -0.86 -6.31 9.97
C ASP A 45 -1.30 -4.95 10.55
N GLN A 46 -2.62 -4.67 10.51
CA GLN A 46 -3.18 -3.40 10.96
C GLN A 46 -4.60 -3.58 11.55
N ILE A 47 -4.98 -2.65 12.44
CA ILE A 47 -6.33 -2.54 13.00
C ILE A 47 -7.00 -1.31 12.38
N LEU A 48 -8.23 -1.49 11.89
CA LEU A 48 -8.99 -0.48 11.19
C LEU A 48 -10.29 -0.20 11.93
N SER A 49 -10.53 1.05 12.33
CA SER A 49 -11.78 1.48 12.95
C SER A 49 -12.63 2.28 11.98
N VAL A 50 -13.88 1.86 11.80
CA VAL A 50 -14.92 2.56 11.04
C VAL A 50 -15.73 3.40 11.99
N ARG A 51 -15.65 4.73 11.88
CA ARG A 51 -16.31 5.68 12.78
C ARG A 51 -17.38 6.49 12.06
N PRO A 52 -18.37 7.05 12.79
CA PRO A 52 -19.39 7.89 12.17
C PRO A 52 -18.78 9.16 11.56
N SER A 53 -19.54 9.80 10.68
CA SER A 53 -19.15 11.06 10.05
C SER A 53 -18.66 12.09 11.07
N PRO A 54 -17.46 12.66 10.90
CA PRO A 54 -16.96 13.73 11.78
C PRO A 54 -17.49 15.11 11.40
N SER A 55 -18.00 15.31 10.17
CA SER A 55 -18.44 16.60 9.66
C SER A 55 -19.38 16.49 8.47
N ALA A 56 -20.09 17.57 8.16
CA ALA A 56 -20.97 17.63 6.98
C ALA A 56 -20.20 17.36 5.67
N GLY A 57 -20.78 16.55 4.80
CA GLY A 57 -20.20 16.16 3.51
C GLY A 57 -19.16 15.04 3.57
N ILE A 58 -18.88 14.50 4.75
CA ILE A 58 -18.09 13.29 4.96
C ILE A 58 -19.03 12.15 5.36
N ASP A 59 -18.82 10.94 4.86
CA ASP A 59 -19.66 9.80 5.18
C ASP A 59 -19.20 9.09 6.45
N PHE A 60 -17.87 8.90 6.58
CA PHE A 60 -17.25 8.19 7.70
C PHE A 60 -15.88 8.76 8.05
N GLU A 61 -15.40 8.45 9.26
CA GLU A 61 -14.00 8.59 9.65
C GLU A 61 -13.32 7.21 9.62
N TYR A 62 -12.14 7.16 9.00
CA TYR A 62 -11.28 6.00 8.90
C TYR A 62 -10.06 6.20 9.77
N VAL A 63 -9.89 5.33 10.77
CA VAL A 63 -8.73 5.35 11.65
C VAL A 63 -8.01 4.01 11.53
N ILE A 64 -6.70 4.05 11.39
CA ILE A 64 -5.89 2.85 11.19
C ILE A 64 -4.67 2.87 12.09
N HIS A 65 -4.40 1.73 12.73
CA HIS A 65 -3.24 1.52 13.59
C HIS A 65 -2.40 0.36 13.06
N ASN A 66 -1.09 0.53 13.07
CA ASN A 66 -0.17 -0.57 12.81
C ASN A 66 -0.17 -1.60 13.95
N ALA A 67 0.47 -2.75 13.73
CA ALA A 67 0.60 -3.80 14.75
C ALA A 67 1.35 -3.35 16.01
N ASP A 68 2.14 -2.28 15.96
CA ASP A 68 2.79 -1.66 17.11
C ASP A 68 1.86 -0.70 17.89
N GLY A 69 0.62 -0.55 17.46
CA GLY A 69 -0.40 0.31 18.05
C GLY A 69 -0.32 1.78 17.61
N ALA A 70 0.67 2.18 16.82
CA ALA A 70 0.76 3.56 16.33
C ALA A 70 -0.31 3.84 15.26
N GLU A 71 -1.01 4.97 15.39
CA GLU A 71 -1.91 5.45 14.34
C GLU A 71 -1.09 5.91 13.13
N VAL A 72 -1.57 5.61 11.93
CA VAL A 72 -0.93 5.97 10.67
C VAL A 72 -1.89 6.72 9.75
N GLU A 73 -1.30 7.46 8.79
CA GLU A 73 -2.05 8.41 7.97
C GLU A 73 -3.11 7.73 7.09
N GLN A 74 -2.72 6.71 6.35
CA GLN A 74 -3.59 5.90 5.49
C GLN A 74 -2.90 4.65 4.96
N CYS A 75 -3.71 3.70 4.48
CA CYS A 75 -3.26 2.50 3.77
C CYS A 75 -4.23 2.22 2.61
N GLY A 76 -3.74 2.18 1.37
CA GLY A 76 -4.58 1.93 0.20
C GLY A 76 -5.27 0.55 0.24
N ASN A 77 -4.60 -0.48 0.79
CA ASN A 77 -5.21 -1.80 1.00
C ASN A 77 -6.32 -1.73 2.06
N GLY A 78 -6.08 -0.98 3.16
CA GLY A 78 -7.05 -0.74 4.21
C GLY A 78 -8.26 0.05 3.72
N ALA A 79 -8.06 1.06 2.86
CA ALA A 79 -9.15 1.83 2.27
C ALA A 79 -10.10 0.96 1.42
N ARG A 80 -9.56 -0.07 0.73
CA ARG A 80 -10.39 -1.05 0.02
C ARG A 80 -11.22 -1.90 0.98
N CYS A 81 -10.59 -2.44 2.02
CA CYS A 81 -11.29 -3.21 3.06
C CYS A 81 -12.34 -2.37 3.77
N PHE A 82 -12.04 -1.10 4.06
CA PHE A 82 -12.97 -0.15 4.65
C PHE A 82 -14.25 0.01 3.81
N ALA A 83 -14.10 0.35 2.52
CA ALA A 83 -15.25 0.57 1.64
C ALA A 83 -16.09 -0.71 1.47
N ARG A 84 -15.43 -1.85 1.36
CA ARG A 84 -16.09 -3.15 1.29
C ARG A 84 -16.85 -3.48 2.57
N PHE A 85 -16.24 -3.26 3.73
CA PHE A 85 -16.87 -3.44 5.04
C PHE A 85 -18.13 -2.58 5.20
N VAL A 86 -18.04 -1.28 4.90
CA VAL A 86 -19.19 -0.36 4.98
C VAL A 86 -20.36 -0.85 4.14
N HIS A 87 -20.09 -1.32 2.93
CA HIS A 87 -21.12 -1.86 2.04
C HIS A 87 -21.71 -3.19 2.54
N GLU A 88 -20.87 -4.16 2.91
CA GLU A 88 -21.33 -5.48 3.39
C GLU A 88 -22.12 -5.41 4.69
N ARG A 89 -21.82 -4.42 5.54
CA ARG A 89 -22.56 -4.15 6.78
C ARG A 89 -23.83 -3.33 6.59
N GLY A 90 -24.14 -2.90 5.37
CA GLY A 90 -25.29 -2.04 5.09
C GLY A 90 -25.22 -0.70 5.78
N LEU A 91 -24.01 -0.19 6.07
CA LEU A 91 -23.82 1.12 6.72
C LEU A 91 -24.02 2.26 5.71
N SER A 92 -23.88 2.00 4.41
CA SER A 92 -24.17 2.92 3.32
C SER A 92 -24.42 2.16 2.01
N ASP A 93 -25.37 2.66 1.20
CA ASP A 93 -25.63 2.15 -0.16
C ASP A 93 -24.84 2.90 -1.24
N LYS A 94 -24.01 3.88 -0.86
CA LYS A 94 -23.17 4.63 -1.78
C LYS A 94 -22.06 3.76 -2.36
N THR A 95 -21.86 3.86 -3.66
CA THR A 95 -20.72 3.23 -4.36
C THR A 95 -19.43 4.06 -4.24
N VAL A 96 -19.53 5.34 -3.94
CA VAL A 96 -18.39 6.24 -3.65
C VAL A 96 -18.59 6.79 -2.25
N LEU A 97 -17.63 6.54 -1.39
CA LEU A 97 -17.64 7.02 0.00
C LEU A 97 -16.67 8.18 0.15
N ARG A 98 -17.08 9.25 0.82
CA ARG A 98 -16.18 10.33 1.24
C ARG A 98 -15.74 10.07 2.67
N VAL A 99 -14.48 9.77 2.85
CA VAL A 99 -13.95 9.23 4.10
C VAL A 99 -12.83 10.12 4.62
N GLN A 100 -12.96 10.61 5.85
CA GLN A 100 -11.91 11.38 6.52
C GLN A 100 -10.84 10.42 7.06
N THR A 101 -9.60 10.65 6.69
CA THR A 101 -8.41 10.02 7.26
C THR A 101 -7.53 11.06 7.94
N LEU A 102 -6.47 10.63 8.62
CA LEU A 102 -5.47 11.54 9.19
C LEU A 102 -4.76 12.38 8.11
N ALA A 103 -4.58 11.82 6.90
CA ALA A 103 -3.94 12.51 5.75
C ALA A 103 -4.90 13.41 4.95
N GLY A 104 -6.20 13.39 5.24
CA GLY A 104 -7.21 14.13 4.49
C GLY A 104 -8.37 13.25 4.03
N VAL A 105 -9.17 13.76 3.10
CA VAL A 105 -10.34 13.05 2.58
C VAL A 105 -9.92 12.14 1.43
N ILE A 106 -10.36 10.88 1.48
CA ILE A 106 -10.24 9.91 0.39
C ILE A 106 -11.62 9.52 -0.14
N GLU A 107 -11.67 9.06 -1.39
CA GLU A 107 -12.92 8.65 -2.05
C GLU A 107 -12.80 7.23 -2.65
N PRO A 108 -12.74 6.18 -1.81
CA PRO A 108 -12.77 4.81 -2.31
C PRO A 108 -14.08 4.52 -3.04
N ARG A 109 -13.98 3.83 -4.19
CA ARG A 109 -15.09 3.53 -5.08
C ARG A 109 -15.28 2.04 -5.25
N LEU A 110 -16.44 1.52 -4.87
CA LEU A 110 -16.84 0.15 -5.14
C LEU A 110 -17.09 -0.07 -6.63
N GLN A 111 -16.56 -1.17 -7.16
CA GLN A 111 -16.73 -1.57 -8.55
C GLN A 111 -17.84 -2.65 -8.66
N PRO A 112 -18.50 -2.79 -9.83
CA PRO A 112 -19.56 -3.79 -10.02
C PRO A 112 -19.10 -5.24 -9.82
N ASP A 113 -17.81 -5.53 -10.04
CA ASP A 113 -17.20 -6.84 -9.82
C ASP A 113 -16.82 -7.13 -8.37
N GLY A 114 -17.09 -6.17 -7.46
CA GLY A 114 -16.74 -6.24 -6.04
C GLY A 114 -15.34 -5.76 -5.69
N GLY A 115 -14.55 -5.36 -6.68
CA GLY A 115 -13.29 -4.67 -6.45
C GLY A 115 -13.50 -3.26 -5.87
N VAL A 116 -12.44 -2.66 -5.36
CA VAL A 116 -12.47 -1.27 -4.87
C VAL A 116 -11.35 -0.49 -5.51
N THR A 117 -11.69 0.67 -6.08
CA THR A 117 -10.72 1.62 -6.62
C THR A 117 -10.42 2.70 -5.58
N VAL A 118 -9.13 2.98 -5.40
CA VAL A 118 -8.61 4.04 -4.51
C VAL A 118 -7.75 4.98 -5.35
N ASP A 119 -7.92 6.28 -5.12
CA ASP A 119 -7.02 7.32 -5.63
C ASP A 119 -5.74 7.31 -4.79
N MET A 120 -4.60 7.06 -5.45
CA MET A 120 -3.29 6.96 -4.81
C MET A 120 -2.46 8.25 -4.92
N GLY A 121 -3.07 9.33 -5.42
CA GLY A 121 -2.43 10.61 -5.63
C GLY A 121 -1.55 10.67 -6.87
N ALA A 122 -0.95 11.83 -7.07
CA ALA A 122 -0.01 12.07 -8.18
C ALA A 122 1.39 11.56 -7.82
N PRO A 123 2.10 10.93 -8.77
CA PRO A 123 3.49 10.54 -8.58
C PRO A 123 4.43 11.76 -8.57
N VAL A 124 5.47 11.70 -7.73
CA VAL A 124 6.50 12.74 -7.64
C VAL A 124 7.82 12.19 -8.16
N PHE A 125 8.50 12.95 -9.05
CA PHE A 125 9.72 12.52 -9.73
C PHE A 125 10.96 13.33 -9.36
N ALA A 126 10.79 14.50 -8.75
CA ALA A 126 11.91 15.35 -8.34
C ALA A 126 12.72 14.65 -7.24
N SER A 127 14.00 14.39 -7.49
CA SER A 127 14.88 13.62 -6.59
C SER A 127 14.90 14.18 -5.16
N ALA A 128 14.86 15.51 -5.00
CA ALA A 128 14.82 16.15 -3.69
C ALA A 128 13.53 15.82 -2.91
N GLU A 129 12.40 15.68 -3.59
CA GLU A 129 11.09 15.35 -2.99
C GLU A 129 10.93 13.85 -2.77
N VAL A 130 11.70 13.01 -3.49
CA VAL A 130 11.76 11.54 -3.28
C VAL A 130 12.74 11.17 -2.17
N PRO A 131 13.40 12.08 -1.51
CA PRO A 131 14.68 12.05 -0.78
C PRO A 131 15.70 11.05 -1.34
N PHE A 132 16.13 11.32 -2.59
CA PHE A 132 17.15 10.55 -3.29
C PHE A 132 18.35 11.44 -3.66
N ASP A 133 19.55 11.09 -3.19
CA ASP A 133 20.78 11.78 -3.57
C ASP A 133 21.31 11.25 -4.91
N ALA A 134 21.05 12.01 -5.96
CA ALA A 134 21.53 11.74 -7.32
C ALA A 134 22.90 12.34 -7.62
N THR A 135 23.56 13.00 -6.67
CA THR A 135 24.83 13.75 -6.88
C THR A 135 25.91 12.82 -7.43
N GLY A 136 26.51 13.24 -8.58
CA GLY A 136 27.58 12.49 -9.25
C GLY A 136 27.15 11.23 -9.96
N LEU A 137 25.88 10.85 -9.94
CA LEU A 137 25.37 9.72 -10.71
C LEU A 137 25.09 10.14 -12.16
N GLN A 138 25.36 9.23 -13.09
CA GLN A 138 25.02 9.39 -14.51
C GLN A 138 23.81 8.50 -14.83
N PRO A 139 22.61 9.09 -15.03
CA PRO A 139 21.43 8.30 -15.35
C PRO A 139 21.52 7.77 -16.79
N ARG A 140 20.87 6.64 -17.04
CA ARG A 140 20.62 6.17 -18.41
C ARG A 140 19.20 6.54 -18.82
N PRO A 141 19.00 7.09 -20.04
CA PRO A 141 17.67 7.43 -20.54
C PRO A 141 16.87 6.17 -20.88
N GLY A 142 15.53 6.30 -20.82
CA GLY A 142 14.58 5.28 -21.27
C GLY A 142 13.20 5.90 -21.41
N GLY A 143 12.54 5.74 -22.56
CA GLY A 143 11.27 6.39 -22.85
C GLY A 143 11.34 7.91 -22.65
N ASP A 144 10.40 8.44 -21.88
CA ASP A 144 10.34 9.86 -21.48
C ASP A 144 10.99 10.10 -20.11
N TRP A 145 11.84 9.18 -19.65
CA TRP A 145 12.42 9.25 -18.31
C TRP A 145 13.82 8.63 -18.24
N GLN A 146 14.26 8.26 -17.02
CA GLN A 146 15.61 7.77 -16.76
C GLN A 146 15.66 6.78 -15.59
N GLN A 147 16.73 5.99 -15.57
CA GLN A 147 17.09 5.11 -14.48
C GLN A 147 18.44 5.54 -13.89
N TRP A 148 18.59 5.36 -12.59
CA TRP A 148 19.80 5.70 -11.85
C TRP A 148 20.60 4.46 -11.50
N PRO A 149 21.93 4.48 -11.63
CA PRO A 149 22.76 3.37 -11.18
C PRO A 149 22.86 3.40 -9.66
N LEU A 150 22.77 2.24 -9.01
CA LEU A 150 23.03 2.08 -7.60
C LEU A 150 24.01 0.92 -7.42
N ASP A 151 25.15 1.18 -6.76
CA ASP A 151 26.14 0.16 -6.46
C ASP A 151 25.79 -0.58 -5.17
N LEU A 152 25.51 -1.87 -5.27
CA LEU A 152 25.18 -2.72 -4.13
C LEU A 152 26.37 -3.54 -3.63
N GLY A 153 27.59 -3.10 -3.91
CA GLY A 153 28.82 -3.77 -3.50
C GLY A 153 28.95 -5.17 -4.13
N VAL A 154 29.00 -6.19 -3.31
CA VAL A 154 29.15 -7.59 -3.77
C VAL A 154 28.00 -8.11 -4.63
N GLN A 155 26.84 -7.46 -4.58
CA GLN A 155 25.69 -7.78 -5.42
C GLN A 155 25.76 -7.10 -6.82
N GLY A 156 26.77 -6.26 -7.03
CA GLY A 156 26.95 -5.52 -8.27
C GLY A 156 26.00 -4.32 -8.41
N PRO A 157 26.15 -3.52 -9.47
CA PRO A 157 25.32 -2.37 -9.73
C PRO A 157 23.95 -2.78 -10.27
N VAL A 158 22.91 -2.05 -9.85
CA VAL A 158 21.53 -2.17 -10.35
C VAL A 158 21.06 -0.84 -10.94
N TRP A 159 20.06 -0.88 -11.82
CA TRP A 159 19.47 0.30 -12.42
C TRP A 159 18.05 0.50 -11.87
N LEU A 160 17.80 1.65 -11.28
CA LEU A 160 16.57 1.96 -10.56
C LEU A 160 15.82 3.15 -11.16
N ALA A 161 14.53 3.02 -11.34
CA ALA A 161 13.62 4.13 -11.50
C ALA A 161 13.20 4.61 -10.11
N VAL A 162 13.39 5.90 -9.80
CA VAL A 162 13.21 6.44 -8.45
C VAL A 162 12.11 7.49 -8.45
N LEU A 163 11.03 7.27 -7.68
CA LEU A 163 9.87 8.17 -7.58
C LEU A 163 9.20 8.04 -6.22
N SER A 164 8.26 8.95 -5.93
CA SER A 164 7.41 8.87 -4.73
C SER A 164 5.93 8.72 -5.11
N MET A 165 5.24 7.90 -4.33
CA MET A 165 3.77 7.78 -4.27
C MET A 165 3.25 8.19 -2.89
N GLY A 166 3.76 9.34 -2.36
CA GLY A 166 3.61 9.73 -0.97
C GLY A 166 4.70 9.15 -0.06
N ASN A 167 5.38 8.09 -0.52
CA ASN A 167 6.56 7.48 0.09
C ASN A 167 7.56 7.08 -1.00
N PRO A 168 8.87 7.00 -0.70
CA PRO A 168 9.91 6.76 -1.72
C PRO A 168 9.91 5.31 -2.22
N HIS A 169 10.08 5.17 -3.55
CA HIS A 169 10.19 3.89 -4.24
C HIS A 169 11.39 3.88 -5.19
N ALA A 170 12.10 2.75 -5.23
CA ALA A 170 13.17 2.44 -6.15
C ALA A 170 12.83 1.13 -6.88
N VAL A 171 12.54 1.22 -8.18
CA VAL A 171 12.03 0.10 -8.97
C VAL A 171 13.10 -0.36 -9.95
N GLN A 172 13.53 -1.62 -9.86
CA GLN A 172 14.36 -2.27 -10.87
C GLN A 172 13.54 -3.24 -11.73
N ARG A 173 13.89 -3.31 -13.03
CA ARG A 173 13.38 -4.35 -13.90
C ARG A 173 14.23 -5.60 -13.75
N VAL A 174 13.57 -6.75 -13.60
CA VAL A 174 14.17 -8.08 -13.53
C VAL A 174 13.59 -8.98 -14.61
N ASP A 175 14.35 -9.97 -15.04
CA ASP A 175 13.90 -10.91 -16.08
C ASP A 175 12.93 -11.94 -15.51
N ASP A 176 13.18 -12.42 -14.28
CA ASP A 176 12.30 -13.33 -13.56
C ASP A 176 12.19 -12.89 -12.10
N VAL A 177 10.98 -12.55 -11.69
CA VAL A 177 10.69 -12.06 -10.33
C VAL A 177 10.86 -13.15 -9.27
N ASP A 178 10.66 -14.42 -9.61
CA ASP A 178 10.80 -15.53 -8.67
C ASP A 178 12.27 -15.83 -8.39
N ALA A 179 13.14 -15.69 -9.40
CA ALA A 179 14.59 -15.84 -9.26
C ALA A 179 15.29 -14.57 -8.73
N ALA A 180 14.59 -13.43 -8.70
CA ALA A 180 15.17 -12.16 -8.26
C ALA A 180 15.66 -12.23 -6.80
N PRO A 181 16.89 -11.72 -6.50
CA PRO A 181 17.51 -11.82 -5.18
C PRO A 181 16.94 -10.79 -4.19
N VAL A 182 15.62 -10.81 -3.97
CA VAL A 182 14.90 -9.81 -3.15
C VAL A 182 15.42 -9.77 -1.73
N ALA A 183 15.66 -10.93 -1.13
CA ALA A 183 16.16 -11.02 0.25
C ALA A 183 17.60 -10.51 0.42
N GLN A 184 18.41 -10.52 -0.65
CA GLN A 184 19.78 -10.03 -0.65
C GLN A 184 19.88 -8.56 -1.04
N GLN A 185 19.23 -8.16 -2.14
CA GLN A 185 19.31 -6.79 -2.67
C GLN A 185 18.33 -5.83 -1.99
N GLY A 186 17.16 -6.32 -1.55
CA GLY A 186 16.13 -5.51 -0.91
C GLY A 186 16.65 -4.69 0.27
N PRO A 187 17.27 -5.32 1.30
CA PRO A 187 17.86 -4.59 2.42
C PRO A 187 18.95 -3.59 2.02
N LEU A 188 19.77 -3.96 1.02
CA LEU A 188 20.86 -3.09 0.53
C LEU A 188 20.31 -1.84 -0.16
N ILE A 189 19.23 -1.97 -0.94
CA ILE A 189 18.55 -0.84 -1.57
C ILE A 189 17.83 0.00 -0.51
N GLU A 190 17.05 -0.64 0.36
CA GLU A 190 16.28 0.05 1.42
C GLU A 190 17.16 0.96 2.28
N HIS A 191 18.33 0.47 2.71
CA HIS A 191 19.24 1.19 3.62
C HIS A 191 20.36 1.94 2.90
N HIS A 192 20.35 1.99 1.57
CA HIS A 192 21.45 2.60 0.83
C HIS A 192 21.61 4.08 1.18
N ALA A 193 22.83 4.54 1.34
CA ALA A 193 23.16 5.92 1.78
C ALA A 193 22.54 7.01 0.88
N ARG A 194 22.26 6.71 -0.39
CA ARG A 194 21.56 7.60 -1.31
C ARG A 194 20.09 7.82 -1.00
N PHE A 195 19.50 7.04 -0.09
CA PHE A 195 18.13 7.19 0.40
C PHE A 195 18.13 7.52 1.90
N PRO A 196 18.33 8.80 2.29
CA PRO A 196 18.48 9.19 3.70
C PRO A 196 17.25 8.92 4.56
N ARG A 197 16.09 8.74 3.93
CA ARG A 197 14.82 8.34 4.59
C ARG A 197 14.43 6.89 4.28
N ARG A 198 15.39 6.09 3.81
CA ARG A 198 15.14 4.74 3.28
C ARG A 198 14.17 4.73 2.09
N VAL A 199 13.96 3.57 1.48
CA VAL A 199 13.16 3.44 0.26
C VAL A 199 12.50 2.05 0.20
N ASN A 200 11.35 1.95 -0.46
CA ASN A 200 10.77 0.67 -0.83
C ASN A 200 11.43 0.17 -2.12
N ALA A 201 11.99 -1.04 -2.11
CA ALA A 201 12.67 -1.63 -3.26
C ALA A 201 11.72 -2.56 -4.04
N GLY A 202 11.37 -2.16 -5.26
CA GLY A 202 10.50 -2.91 -6.17
C GLY A 202 11.29 -3.72 -7.19
N PHE A 203 10.89 -4.99 -7.39
CA PHE A 203 11.45 -5.92 -8.38
C PHE A 203 10.37 -6.23 -9.41
N LEU A 204 10.45 -5.62 -10.58
CA LEU A 204 9.42 -5.60 -11.61
C LEU A 204 9.79 -6.53 -12.76
N GLN A 205 9.01 -7.59 -12.99
CA GLN A 205 9.06 -8.40 -14.21
C GLN A 205 7.96 -7.95 -15.16
N VAL A 206 8.35 -7.54 -16.37
CA VAL A 206 7.40 -7.17 -17.43
C VAL A 206 7.10 -8.42 -18.26
N LEU A 207 5.85 -8.90 -18.22
CA LEU A 207 5.36 -10.01 -19.03
C LEU A 207 4.96 -9.52 -20.42
N ASP A 208 4.19 -8.44 -20.48
CA ASP A 208 3.83 -7.67 -21.66
C ASP A 208 3.49 -6.23 -21.26
N ARG A 209 3.01 -5.42 -22.22
CA ARG A 209 2.71 -4.01 -21.96
C ARG A 209 1.58 -3.76 -20.95
N SER A 210 0.72 -4.76 -20.73
CA SER A 210 -0.47 -4.67 -19.86
C SER A 210 -0.40 -5.56 -18.62
N ARG A 211 0.62 -6.42 -18.50
CA ARG A 211 0.76 -7.38 -17.40
C ARG A 211 2.18 -7.44 -16.87
N VAL A 212 2.28 -7.35 -15.54
CA VAL A 212 3.56 -7.42 -14.83
C VAL A 212 3.45 -8.32 -13.60
N ARG A 213 4.59 -8.79 -13.12
CA ARG A 213 4.73 -9.41 -11.80
C ARG A 213 5.62 -8.53 -10.94
N LEU A 214 5.31 -8.42 -9.66
CA LEU A 214 6.01 -7.53 -8.75
C LEU A 214 6.24 -8.18 -7.38
N ARG A 215 7.46 -8.03 -6.88
CA ARG A 215 7.80 -8.24 -5.47
C ARG A 215 8.35 -6.93 -4.91
N VAL A 216 8.04 -6.64 -3.65
CA VAL A 216 8.50 -5.41 -2.99
C VAL A 216 9.10 -5.75 -1.63
N PHE A 217 10.30 -5.24 -1.40
CA PHE A 217 10.90 -5.17 -0.07
C PHE A 217 10.57 -3.79 0.50
N GLU A 218 9.66 -3.75 1.47
CA GLU A 218 9.12 -2.51 2.01
C GLU A 218 10.01 -1.92 3.11
N ARG A 219 10.03 -0.62 3.15
CA ARG A 219 10.74 0.17 4.14
C ARG A 219 10.27 -0.16 5.55
N GLY A 220 11.17 -0.75 6.37
CA GLY A 220 10.92 -1.11 7.75
C GLY A 220 10.08 -2.37 7.97
N ALA A 221 9.58 -3.00 6.91
CA ALA A 221 8.73 -4.20 7.02
C ALA A 221 9.33 -5.45 6.33
N GLY A 222 10.34 -5.27 5.47
CA GLY A 222 10.90 -6.37 4.69
C GLY A 222 10.04 -6.74 3.48
N GLU A 223 10.19 -7.95 2.96
CA GLU A 223 9.37 -8.41 1.84
C GLU A 223 7.95 -8.74 2.29
N THR A 224 6.96 -8.05 1.69
CA THR A 224 5.54 -8.24 1.95
C THR A 224 4.83 -8.97 0.81
N LEU A 225 3.59 -9.40 1.06
CA LEU A 225 2.77 -10.07 0.04
C LEU A 225 2.28 -9.10 -1.04
N ALA A 226 1.97 -7.85 -0.67
CA ALA A 226 1.57 -6.79 -1.60
C ALA A 226 1.79 -5.40 -1.00
N CYS A 227 2.43 -4.54 -1.78
CA CYS A 227 2.60 -3.11 -1.50
C CYS A 227 1.81 -2.31 -2.53
N GLY A 228 0.73 -1.63 -2.10
CA GLY A 228 -0.13 -0.85 -3.01
C GLY A 228 0.61 0.30 -3.67
N SER A 229 1.32 1.14 -2.89
CA SER A 229 2.14 2.23 -3.42
C SER A 229 3.31 1.73 -4.27
N GLY A 230 3.88 0.56 -3.92
CA GLY A 230 4.91 -0.09 -4.73
C GLY A 230 4.40 -0.56 -6.09
N ALA A 231 3.17 -1.08 -6.16
CA ALA A 231 2.53 -1.43 -7.43
C ALA A 231 2.28 -0.20 -8.30
N CYS A 232 1.78 0.89 -7.72
CA CYS A 232 1.62 2.16 -8.41
C CYS A 232 2.96 2.70 -8.93
N ALA A 233 3.99 2.73 -8.08
CA ALA A 233 5.32 3.19 -8.46
C ALA A 233 5.93 2.36 -9.60
N ALA A 234 5.79 1.02 -9.55
CA ALA A 234 6.30 0.12 -10.58
C ALA A 234 5.63 0.36 -11.94
N VAL A 235 4.29 0.55 -11.95
CA VAL A 235 3.55 0.83 -13.19
C VAL A 235 3.88 2.22 -13.73
N VAL A 236 3.88 3.26 -12.89
CA VAL A 236 4.26 4.63 -13.29
C VAL A 236 5.67 4.64 -13.88
N ALA A 237 6.63 3.98 -13.22
CA ALA A 237 8.00 3.83 -13.75
C ALA A 237 8.02 3.14 -15.13
N GLY A 238 7.29 2.04 -15.25
CA GLY A 238 7.21 1.29 -16.50
C GLY A 238 6.57 2.07 -17.65
N ILE A 239 5.54 2.88 -17.38
CA ILE A 239 4.90 3.79 -18.35
C ILE A 239 5.91 4.85 -18.82
N ARG A 240 6.57 5.54 -17.89
CA ARG A 240 7.56 6.59 -18.19
C ARG A 240 8.76 6.05 -18.96
N LEU A 241 9.17 4.81 -18.69
CA LEU A 241 10.27 4.14 -19.38
C LEU A 241 9.85 3.46 -20.69
N GLY A 242 8.57 3.60 -21.09
CA GLY A 242 8.05 3.08 -22.36
C GLY A 242 7.82 1.56 -22.39
N TRP A 243 7.84 0.91 -21.22
CA TRP A 243 7.65 -0.54 -21.11
C TRP A 243 6.19 -0.96 -21.05
N LEU A 244 5.33 -0.10 -20.49
CA LEU A 244 3.95 -0.42 -20.13
C LEU A 244 2.93 0.54 -20.76
N ASP A 245 1.70 0.06 -20.87
CA ASP A 245 0.52 0.83 -21.24
C ASP A 245 -0.06 1.57 -20.03
N ARG A 246 -1.07 2.42 -20.25
CA ARG A 246 -1.67 3.28 -19.23
C ARG A 246 -2.49 2.54 -18.17
N THR A 247 -2.87 1.30 -18.43
CA THR A 247 -3.59 0.43 -17.48
C THR A 247 -2.91 -0.93 -17.46
N VAL A 248 -2.52 -1.39 -16.28
CA VAL A 248 -1.67 -2.58 -16.12
C VAL A 248 -2.18 -3.45 -14.98
N GLN A 249 -2.23 -4.74 -15.23
CA GLN A 249 -2.45 -5.77 -14.23
C GLN A 249 -1.13 -6.12 -13.54
N VAL A 250 -1.08 -5.96 -12.24
CA VAL A 250 0.08 -6.23 -11.40
C VAL A 250 -0.17 -7.47 -10.56
N GLN A 251 0.47 -8.57 -10.90
CA GLN A 251 0.46 -9.78 -10.08
C GLN A 251 1.49 -9.63 -8.96
N THR A 252 1.02 -9.49 -7.73
CA THR A 252 1.81 -9.55 -6.52
C THR A 252 1.77 -10.95 -5.91
N ARG A 253 2.52 -11.23 -4.86
CA ARG A 253 2.44 -12.50 -4.13
C ARG A 253 1.09 -12.68 -3.43
N GLY A 254 0.45 -11.60 -3.02
CA GLY A 254 -0.83 -11.60 -2.29
C GLY A 254 -2.06 -11.51 -3.17
N GLY A 255 -1.93 -11.19 -4.47
CA GLY A 255 -3.07 -11.07 -5.36
C GLY A 255 -2.85 -10.16 -6.56
N LEU A 256 -3.91 -9.94 -7.31
CA LEU A 256 -3.92 -9.12 -8.51
C LEU A 256 -4.42 -7.71 -8.21
N LEU A 257 -3.68 -6.71 -8.68
CA LEU A 257 -4.06 -5.30 -8.63
C LEU A 257 -4.15 -4.76 -10.06
N SER A 258 -5.07 -3.86 -10.33
CA SER A 258 -5.13 -3.08 -11.57
C SER A 258 -4.71 -1.65 -11.27
N ILE A 259 -3.67 -1.17 -11.95
CA ILE A 259 -3.16 0.18 -11.80
C ILE A 259 -3.41 0.95 -13.09
N ALA A 260 -4.01 2.13 -12.99
CA ALA A 260 -4.25 3.02 -14.12
C ALA A 260 -3.64 4.40 -13.87
N TRP A 261 -2.87 4.87 -14.85
CA TRP A 261 -2.32 6.24 -14.87
C TRP A 261 -2.52 6.83 -16.27
N PRO A 262 -3.67 7.50 -16.51
CA PRO A 262 -4.11 7.87 -17.86
C PRO A 262 -3.25 8.93 -18.53
N ASP A 263 -2.70 9.85 -17.76
CA ASP A 263 -1.81 10.91 -18.27
C ASP A 263 -0.84 11.40 -17.17
N PRO A 264 0.24 12.13 -17.52
CA PRO A 264 1.26 12.56 -16.57
C PRO A 264 0.80 13.54 -15.48
N LEU A 265 -0.34 14.20 -15.65
CA LEU A 265 -0.91 15.16 -14.69
C LEU A 265 -2.00 14.52 -13.83
N ALA A 266 -2.44 13.31 -14.17
CA ALA A 266 -3.48 12.61 -13.44
C ALA A 266 -2.96 11.95 -12.16
N HIS A 267 -3.87 11.67 -11.25
CA HIS A 267 -3.62 10.76 -10.14
C HIS A 267 -3.56 9.31 -10.61
N VAL A 268 -2.89 8.49 -9.85
CA VAL A 268 -2.83 7.04 -10.07
C VAL A 268 -4.03 6.38 -9.39
N ALA A 269 -4.78 5.61 -10.15
CA ALA A 269 -5.88 4.81 -9.61
C ALA A 269 -5.42 3.37 -9.39
N MET A 270 -5.68 2.83 -8.20
CA MET A 270 -5.42 1.44 -7.85
C MET A 270 -6.73 0.72 -7.57
N THR A 271 -7.03 -0.32 -8.34
CA THR A 271 -8.18 -1.20 -8.11
C THR A 271 -7.69 -2.57 -7.64
N GLY A 272 -8.34 -3.12 -6.63
CA GLY A 272 -7.98 -4.45 -6.13
C GLY A 272 -9.05 -5.08 -5.26
N PRO A 273 -8.84 -6.34 -4.85
CA PRO A 273 -9.77 -7.07 -4.01
C PRO A 273 -9.79 -6.54 -2.58
N ALA A 274 -10.91 -6.77 -1.92
CA ALA A 274 -11.09 -6.66 -0.49
C ALA A 274 -12.05 -7.78 -0.07
N THR A 275 -11.63 -8.63 0.85
CA THR A 275 -12.34 -9.85 1.19
C THR A 275 -12.52 -9.98 2.69
N THR A 276 -13.75 -10.25 3.13
CA THR A 276 -14.03 -10.69 4.49
C THR A 276 -13.57 -12.14 4.65
N VAL A 277 -12.74 -12.42 5.63
CA VAL A 277 -12.20 -13.76 5.92
C VAL A 277 -13.09 -14.48 6.93
N PHE A 278 -13.34 -13.83 8.07
CA PHE A 278 -14.26 -14.30 9.11
C PHE A 278 -14.68 -13.16 10.03
N GLU A 279 -15.67 -13.41 10.85
CA GLU A 279 -16.16 -12.53 11.90
C GLU A 279 -16.07 -13.23 13.25
N GLY A 280 -15.93 -12.43 14.30
CA GLY A 280 -15.85 -12.96 15.65
C GLY A 280 -16.07 -11.93 16.74
N THR A 281 -15.95 -12.39 17.95
CA THR A 281 -15.87 -11.56 19.15
C THR A 281 -14.66 -11.97 19.97
N ILE A 282 -14.00 -11.01 20.60
CA ILE A 282 -12.82 -11.26 21.42
C ILE A 282 -12.95 -10.54 22.77
N ASP A 283 -12.52 -11.20 23.83
CA ASP A 283 -12.44 -10.61 25.16
C ASP A 283 -11.09 -9.92 25.31
N LEU A 284 -11.10 -8.59 25.26
CA LEU A 284 -9.89 -7.77 25.43
C LEU A 284 -9.46 -7.79 26.91
N PRO A 285 -8.17 -8.07 27.18
CA PRO A 285 -7.63 -7.94 28.51
C PRO A 285 -7.56 -6.49 28.97
N ASP A 286 -7.58 -6.28 30.28
CA ASP A 286 -7.26 -4.98 30.87
C ASP A 286 -5.75 -4.76 30.78
N LEU A 287 -5.35 -4.02 29.72
CA LEU A 287 -3.97 -3.60 29.48
C LEU A 287 -3.92 -2.07 29.57
N PRO A 288 -2.95 -1.52 30.34
CA PRO A 288 -2.78 -0.09 30.52
C PRO A 288 -2.40 0.67 29.24
#